data_3a667b8b2b9df3cff654a487a6322d5c
#
_entry.id   3a667b8b2b9df3cff654a487a6322d5c
#
_cell.length_a   1.000
_cell.length_b   1.000
_cell.length_c   1.000
_cell.angle_alpha   90.00
_cell.angle_beta   90.00
_cell.angle_gamma   90.00
#
_symmetry.space_group_name_H-M   'P 1'
#
loop_
_entity.id
_entity.type
_entity.pdbx_description
1 polymer ?
#
loop_
_entity_poly.entity_id
_entity_poly.type
_entity_poly.pdbx_seq_one_letter_code
_entity_poly.pdbx_strand_id
1 'polypeptide(L)'
;QLIKNLVLSPERTVRRKVQEIRLALALEARLTKTEILELYLNRVYLGERAYGIEAAAQRYFAKPAAALSLTEAALLAALPKAPSRLAPTENMQAARARARSVLLAMVEAGFISSVDYIAAVAEPARLAEPETNPRDPALFGHVFDAALARAEAELGEDLPEVVTLHTTVEPDLQAAAQSALT
;
A
#
# COMPACT_ATOMS: atom_id res chain seq x y z
N GLN A 1 7.33 5.51 -14.10
CA GLN A 1 7.17 5.08 -12.70
C GLN A 1 7.20 3.56 -12.57
N LEU A 2 6.46 2.81 -13.40
CA LEU A 2 6.43 1.34 -13.36
C LEU A 2 7.84 0.73 -13.41
N ILE A 3 8.67 1.13 -14.37
CA ILE A 3 10.05 0.65 -14.50
C ILE A 3 10.89 0.95 -13.25
N LYS A 4 10.73 2.14 -12.67
CA LYS A 4 11.41 2.52 -11.44
C LYS A 4 11.05 1.59 -10.26
N ASN A 5 9.80 1.15 -10.20
CA ASN A 5 9.31 0.28 -9.14
C ASN A 5 9.65 -1.20 -9.35
N LEU A 6 9.93 -1.62 -10.61
CA LEU A 6 10.11 -3.03 -10.96
C LEU A 6 11.58 -3.49 -11.02
N VAL A 7 12.50 -2.62 -11.45
CA VAL A 7 13.79 -3.11 -11.98
C VAL A 7 15.01 -2.39 -11.40
N LEU A 8 14.86 -1.24 -10.76
CA LEU A 8 16.01 -0.36 -10.54
C LEU A 8 16.39 -0.20 -9.07
N SER A 9 17.70 -0.34 -8.81
CA SER A 9 18.31 -0.02 -7.52
C SER A 9 18.09 1.45 -7.12
N PRO A 10 18.16 1.81 -5.82
CA PRO A 10 17.90 3.17 -5.33
C PRO A 10 18.93 4.21 -5.77
N GLU A 11 20.03 3.82 -6.42
CA GLU A 11 21.11 4.72 -6.86
C GLU A 11 20.65 5.76 -7.89
N ARG A 12 21.07 7.02 -7.69
CA ARG A 12 20.72 8.15 -8.58
C ARG A 12 21.84 8.41 -9.57
N THR A 13 21.95 7.62 -10.65
CA THR A 13 22.94 7.80 -11.70
C THR A 13 22.31 8.14 -13.05
N VAL A 14 23.04 8.87 -13.90
CA VAL A 14 22.63 9.16 -15.29
C VAL A 14 22.46 7.86 -16.08
N ARG A 15 23.37 6.90 -15.88
CA ARG A 15 23.31 5.57 -16.51
C ARG A 15 21.99 4.87 -16.21
N ARG A 16 21.57 4.88 -14.96
CA ARG A 16 20.26 4.34 -14.54
C ARG A 16 19.11 5.05 -15.25
N LYS A 17 19.16 6.38 -15.39
CA LYS A 17 18.10 7.15 -16.07
C LYS A 17 17.97 6.78 -17.54
N VAL A 18 19.08 6.54 -18.21
CA VAL A 18 19.09 6.06 -19.60
C VAL A 18 18.50 4.65 -19.70
N GLN A 19 18.83 3.76 -18.77
CA GLN A 19 18.25 2.41 -18.71
C GLN A 19 16.74 2.46 -18.47
N GLU A 20 16.28 3.32 -17.55
CA GLU A 20 14.85 3.54 -17.26
C GLU A 20 14.10 3.96 -18.53
N ILE A 21 14.63 4.91 -19.29
CA ILE A 21 14.01 5.37 -20.55
C ILE A 21 13.97 4.24 -21.58
N ARG A 22 15.07 3.52 -21.79
CA ARG A 22 15.12 2.40 -22.75
C ARG A 22 14.11 1.30 -22.40
N LEU A 23 14.03 0.93 -21.13
CA LEU A 23 13.07 -0.07 -20.66
C LEU A 23 11.62 0.42 -20.80
N ALA A 24 11.34 1.71 -20.53
CA ALA A 24 10.01 2.28 -20.71
C ALA A 24 9.58 2.22 -22.19
N LEU A 25 10.45 2.62 -23.12
CA LEU A 25 10.18 2.55 -24.56
C LEU A 25 9.98 1.10 -25.02
N ALA A 26 10.80 0.15 -24.52
CA ALA A 26 10.65 -1.27 -24.84
C ALA A 26 9.33 -1.86 -24.30
N LEU A 27 8.88 -1.37 -23.15
CA LEU A 27 7.59 -1.76 -22.56
C LEU A 27 6.42 -1.23 -23.40
N GLU A 28 6.46 0.06 -23.76
CA GLU A 28 5.44 0.70 -24.62
C GLU A 28 5.35 0.09 -26.03
N ALA A 29 6.47 -0.44 -26.55
CA ALA A 29 6.48 -1.14 -27.83
C ALA A 29 5.83 -2.54 -27.79
N ARG A 30 5.67 -3.13 -26.60
CA ARG A 30 5.17 -4.50 -26.41
C ARG A 30 3.80 -4.60 -25.75
N LEU A 31 3.45 -3.61 -24.97
CA LEU A 31 2.24 -3.59 -24.16
C LEU A 31 1.37 -2.39 -24.52
N THR A 32 0.08 -2.58 -24.48
CA THR A 32 -0.91 -1.51 -24.58
C THR A 32 -0.87 -0.61 -23.33
N LYS A 33 -1.41 0.58 -23.43
CA LYS A 33 -1.52 1.49 -22.27
C LYS A 33 -2.36 0.88 -21.13
N THR A 34 -3.36 0.09 -21.47
CA THR A 34 -4.21 -0.61 -20.48
C THR A 34 -3.41 -1.65 -19.72
N GLU A 35 -2.64 -2.49 -20.41
CA GLU A 35 -1.76 -3.48 -19.76
C GLU A 35 -0.68 -2.83 -18.89
N ILE A 36 -0.10 -1.72 -19.36
CA ILE A 36 0.87 -0.96 -18.56
C ILE A 36 0.22 -0.39 -17.30
N LEU A 37 -1.00 0.13 -17.41
CA LEU A 37 -1.75 0.67 -16.27
C LEU A 37 -2.12 -0.44 -15.27
N GLU A 38 -2.56 -1.58 -15.75
CA GLU A 38 -2.86 -2.75 -14.92
C GLU A 38 -1.62 -3.22 -14.15
N LEU A 39 -0.49 -3.38 -14.83
CA LEU A 39 0.78 -3.71 -14.17
C LEU A 39 1.20 -2.66 -13.14
N TYR A 40 0.96 -1.38 -13.43
CA TYR A 40 1.25 -0.30 -12.49
C TYR A 40 0.36 -0.38 -11.27
N LEU A 41 -0.95 -0.51 -11.46
CA LEU A 41 -1.92 -0.58 -10.37
C LEU A 41 -1.72 -1.81 -9.47
N ASN A 42 -1.23 -2.92 -10.04
CA ASN A 42 -0.92 -4.12 -9.28
C ASN A 42 0.40 -4.06 -8.48
N ARG A 43 1.25 -3.03 -8.72
CA ARG A 43 2.60 -2.97 -8.13
C ARG A 43 2.90 -1.68 -7.37
N VAL A 44 2.11 -0.63 -7.57
CA VAL A 44 2.37 0.68 -6.94
C VAL A 44 2.26 0.58 -5.42
N TYR A 45 3.23 1.16 -4.73
CA TYR A 45 3.17 1.29 -3.27
C TYR A 45 2.20 2.42 -2.89
N LEU A 46 1.23 2.10 -2.06
CA LEU A 46 0.14 2.99 -1.66
C LEU A 46 0.11 3.31 -0.15
N GLY A 47 1.22 3.07 0.55
CA GLY A 47 1.29 3.28 1.99
C GLY A 47 0.83 2.05 2.78
N GLU A 48 0.94 2.09 4.12
CA GLU A 48 0.49 1.02 5.03
C GLU A 48 0.92 -0.40 4.61
N ARG A 49 2.10 -0.54 4.01
CA ARG A 49 2.61 -1.80 3.43
C ARG A 49 1.75 -2.36 2.29
N ALA A 50 0.80 -1.59 1.77
CA ALA A 50 -0.04 -2.01 0.66
C ALA A 50 0.66 -1.79 -0.68
N TYR A 51 0.88 -2.86 -1.41
CA TYR A 51 1.40 -2.86 -2.78
C TYR A 51 0.29 -3.31 -3.72
N GLY A 52 -0.08 -2.45 -4.65
CA GLY A 52 -1.19 -2.63 -5.57
C GLY A 52 -2.52 -2.13 -5.03
N ILE A 53 -3.43 -1.85 -5.98
CA ILE A 53 -4.72 -1.21 -5.69
C ILE A 53 -5.64 -2.11 -4.87
N GLU A 54 -5.62 -3.43 -5.11
CA GLU A 54 -6.46 -4.37 -4.38
C GLU A 54 -6.05 -4.45 -2.91
N ALA A 55 -4.74 -4.59 -2.63
CA ALA A 55 -4.23 -4.60 -1.27
C ALA A 55 -4.53 -3.29 -0.53
N ALA A 56 -4.43 -2.14 -1.23
CA ALA A 56 -4.75 -0.85 -0.66
C ALA A 56 -6.26 -0.69 -0.39
N ALA A 57 -7.13 -1.15 -1.29
CA ALA A 57 -8.58 -1.12 -1.11
C ALA A 57 -9.01 -1.94 0.11
N GLN A 58 -8.45 -3.13 0.27
CA GLN A 58 -8.68 -3.96 1.46
C GLN A 58 -8.15 -3.28 2.73
N ARG A 59 -6.91 -2.77 2.69
CA ARG A 59 -6.26 -2.17 3.85
C ARG A 59 -6.97 -0.91 4.34
N TYR A 60 -7.35 -0.01 3.43
CA TYR A 60 -7.93 1.27 3.81
C TYR A 60 -9.45 1.24 3.99
N PHE A 61 -10.15 0.36 3.27
CA PHE A 61 -11.62 0.39 3.20
C PHE A 61 -12.29 -0.96 3.44
N ALA A 62 -11.55 -2.05 3.66
CA ALA A 62 -12.05 -3.42 3.81
C ALA A 62 -12.98 -3.84 2.65
N LYS A 63 -12.64 -3.42 1.42
CA LYS A 63 -13.42 -3.67 0.21
C LYS A 63 -12.52 -4.13 -0.92
N PRO A 64 -13.03 -4.93 -1.87
CA PRO A 64 -12.32 -5.17 -3.13
C PRO A 64 -12.23 -3.87 -3.94
N ALA A 65 -11.15 -3.71 -4.73
CA ALA A 65 -10.93 -2.52 -5.54
C ALA A 65 -12.11 -2.17 -6.48
N ALA A 66 -12.80 -3.19 -7.00
CA ALA A 66 -13.98 -3.02 -7.85
C ALA A 66 -15.20 -2.42 -7.12
N ALA A 67 -15.23 -2.44 -5.79
CA ALA A 67 -16.33 -1.90 -4.96
C ALA A 67 -16.03 -0.52 -4.37
N LEU A 68 -14.89 0.08 -4.73
CA LEU A 68 -14.54 1.43 -4.27
C LEU A 68 -15.50 2.47 -4.83
N SER A 69 -15.90 3.41 -3.98
CA SER A 69 -16.58 4.63 -4.44
C SER A 69 -15.60 5.55 -5.18
N LEU A 70 -16.12 6.54 -5.91
CA LEU A 70 -15.30 7.53 -6.59
C LEU A 70 -14.40 8.29 -5.62
N THR A 71 -14.90 8.59 -4.44
CA THR A 71 -14.16 9.25 -3.36
C THR A 71 -13.00 8.38 -2.86
N GLU A 72 -13.27 7.11 -2.58
CA GLU A 72 -12.27 6.13 -2.13
C GLU A 72 -11.19 5.90 -3.20
N ALA A 73 -11.61 5.72 -4.45
CA ALA A 73 -10.68 5.59 -5.59
C ALA A 73 -9.79 6.82 -5.76
N ALA A 74 -10.34 8.04 -5.62
CA ALA A 74 -9.58 9.28 -5.70
C ALA A 74 -8.58 9.43 -4.53
N LEU A 75 -8.93 8.96 -3.32
CA LEU A 75 -8.01 8.91 -2.19
C LEU A 75 -6.82 7.99 -2.49
N LEU A 76 -7.06 6.78 -2.99
CA LEU A 76 -5.97 5.86 -3.36
C LEU A 76 -5.12 6.42 -4.52
N ALA A 77 -5.74 7.03 -5.53
CA ALA A 77 -5.03 7.66 -6.64
C ALA A 77 -4.17 8.86 -6.21
N ALA A 78 -4.44 9.45 -5.06
CA ALA A 78 -3.64 10.53 -4.48
C ALA A 78 -2.32 10.05 -3.86
N LEU A 79 -2.25 8.79 -3.40
CA LEU A 79 -1.17 8.23 -2.60
C LEU A 79 0.19 8.12 -3.30
N PRO A 80 0.29 7.75 -4.61
CA PRO A 80 1.59 7.55 -5.25
C PRO A 80 2.54 8.75 -5.20
N LYS A 81 2.02 9.96 -4.95
CA LYS A 81 2.83 11.19 -4.81
C LYS A 81 3.66 11.19 -3.53
N ALA A 82 3.10 10.73 -2.42
CA ALA A 82 3.75 10.67 -1.11
C ALA A 82 2.99 9.68 -0.19
N PRO A 83 3.14 8.36 -0.39
CA PRO A 83 2.28 7.35 0.22
C PRO A 83 2.17 7.44 1.74
N SER A 84 3.31 7.53 2.42
CA SER A 84 3.33 7.60 3.90
C SER A 84 2.74 8.90 4.45
N ARG A 85 2.92 10.03 3.75
CA ARG A 85 2.45 11.33 4.23
C ARG A 85 0.98 11.60 3.90
N LEU A 86 0.47 10.97 2.83
CA LEU A 86 -0.89 11.13 2.33
C LEU A 86 -1.78 9.93 2.70
N ALA A 87 -1.26 8.97 3.48
CA ALA A 87 -2.08 7.88 3.99
C ALA A 87 -3.28 8.46 4.76
N PRO A 88 -4.52 8.06 4.42
CA PRO A 88 -5.72 8.55 5.10
C PRO A 88 -5.75 8.23 6.59
N THR A 89 -5.06 7.18 7.00
CA THR A 89 -4.86 6.76 8.41
C THR A 89 -3.99 7.75 9.18
N GLU A 90 -3.00 8.36 8.52
CA GLU A 90 -2.08 9.31 9.13
C GLU A 90 -2.60 10.76 9.05
N ASN A 91 -3.11 11.14 7.88
CA ASN A 91 -3.57 12.52 7.64
C ASN A 91 -4.72 12.58 6.64
N MET A 92 -5.93 12.33 7.13
CA MET A 92 -7.15 12.35 6.32
C MET A 92 -7.37 13.72 5.63
N GLN A 93 -7.01 14.83 6.28
CA GLN A 93 -7.20 16.17 5.71
C GLN A 93 -6.30 16.37 4.48
N ALA A 94 -5.03 16.02 4.58
CA ALA A 94 -4.08 16.09 3.45
C ALA A 94 -4.47 15.11 2.33
N ALA A 95 -4.89 13.89 2.67
CA ALA A 95 -5.39 12.90 1.73
C ALA A 95 -6.58 13.45 0.92
N ARG A 96 -7.59 13.99 1.60
CA ARG A 96 -8.77 14.60 0.97
C ARG A 96 -8.42 15.81 0.12
N ALA A 97 -7.53 16.70 0.58
CA ALA A 97 -7.08 17.83 -0.21
C ALA A 97 -6.43 17.40 -1.52
N ARG A 98 -5.62 16.33 -1.47
CA ARG A 98 -5.00 15.77 -2.67
C ARG A 98 -6.00 15.04 -3.56
N ALA A 99 -6.93 14.26 -2.99
CA ALA A 99 -8.00 13.58 -3.73
C ALA A 99 -8.88 14.56 -4.50
N ARG A 100 -9.20 15.73 -3.92
CA ARG A 100 -9.90 16.82 -4.64
C ARG A 100 -9.14 17.27 -5.90
N SER A 101 -7.81 17.36 -5.84
CA SER A 101 -7.01 17.70 -7.02
C SER A 101 -7.05 16.60 -8.08
N VAL A 102 -7.17 15.34 -7.68
CA VAL A 102 -7.35 14.20 -8.61
C VAL A 102 -8.73 14.28 -9.26
N LEU A 103 -9.78 14.48 -8.47
CA LEU A 103 -11.15 14.60 -8.97
C LEU A 103 -11.31 15.79 -9.92
N LEU A 104 -10.68 16.94 -9.63
CA LEU A 104 -10.68 18.09 -10.55
C LEU A 104 -10.01 17.74 -11.88
N ALA A 105 -8.86 17.08 -11.85
CA ALA A 105 -8.20 16.63 -13.08
C ALA A 105 -9.06 15.63 -13.87
N MET A 106 -9.87 14.80 -13.20
CA MET A 106 -10.83 13.90 -13.86
C MET A 106 -11.97 14.67 -14.54
N VAL A 107 -12.46 15.76 -13.94
CA VAL A 107 -13.44 16.66 -14.58
C VAL A 107 -12.83 17.33 -15.81
N GLU A 108 -11.63 17.91 -15.68
CA GLU A 108 -10.91 18.57 -16.77
C GLU A 108 -10.64 17.62 -17.95
N ALA A 109 -10.36 16.36 -17.65
CA ALA A 109 -10.15 15.31 -18.65
C ALA A 109 -11.45 14.69 -19.19
N GLY A 110 -12.62 15.09 -18.68
CA GLY A 110 -13.92 14.59 -19.12
C GLY A 110 -14.28 13.18 -18.65
N PHE A 111 -13.58 12.65 -17.64
CA PHE A 111 -13.88 11.32 -17.08
C PHE A 111 -15.07 11.31 -16.13
N ILE A 112 -15.34 12.43 -15.47
CA ILE A 112 -16.49 12.61 -14.57
C ILE A 112 -17.13 13.97 -14.82
N SER A 113 -18.40 14.11 -14.44
CA SER A 113 -19.10 15.39 -14.49
C SER A 113 -18.79 16.26 -13.27
N SER A 114 -19.10 17.57 -13.35
CA SER A 114 -19.02 18.47 -12.20
C SER A 114 -19.99 18.06 -11.08
N VAL A 115 -21.10 17.41 -11.39
CA VAL A 115 -22.06 16.89 -10.42
C VAL A 115 -21.43 15.72 -9.64
N ASP A 116 -20.79 14.79 -10.35
CA ASP A 116 -20.07 13.67 -9.74
C ASP A 116 -18.94 14.15 -8.83
N TYR A 117 -18.21 15.19 -9.26
CA TYR A 117 -17.19 15.84 -8.42
C TYR A 117 -17.75 16.35 -7.11
N ILE A 118 -18.86 17.12 -7.17
CA ILE A 118 -19.50 17.69 -5.97
C ILE A 118 -19.96 16.56 -5.05
N ALA A 119 -20.60 15.54 -5.59
CA ALA A 119 -21.03 14.37 -4.82
C ALA A 119 -19.86 13.65 -4.15
N ALA A 120 -18.78 13.40 -4.90
CA ALA A 120 -17.59 12.72 -4.39
C ALA A 120 -16.86 13.53 -3.30
N VAL A 121 -16.80 14.87 -3.43
CA VAL A 121 -16.18 15.72 -2.40
C VAL A 121 -17.00 15.75 -1.12
N ALA A 122 -18.32 15.66 -1.21
CA ALA A 122 -19.24 15.65 -0.06
C ALA A 122 -19.32 14.28 0.61
N GLU A 123 -19.02 13.21 -0.09
CA GLU A 123 -19.09 11.83 0.43
C GLU A 123 -18.02 11.58 1.51
N PRO A 124 -18.40 11.11 2.69
CA PRO A 124 -17.45 10.73 3.73
C PRO A 124 -16.81 9.38 3.40
N ALA A 125 -15.49 9.35 3.17
CA ALA A 125 -14.76 8.09 3.13
C ALA A 125 -14.67 7.50 4.54
N ARG A 126 -15.15 6.27 4.71
CA ARG A 126 -15.04 5.50 5.95
C ARG A 126 -13.83 4.57 5.82
N LEU A 127 -12.83 4.80 6.65
CA LEU A 127 -11.70 3.88 6.75
C LEU A 127 -12.16 2.57 7.41
N ALA A 128 -11.54 1.48 6.99
CA ALA A 128 -11.61 0.23 7.73
C ALA A 128 -11.10 0.47 9.16
N GLU A 129 -11.73 -0.18 10.12
CA GLU A 129 -11.13 -0.27 11.44
C GLU A 129 -9.76 -0.91 11.32
N PRO A 130 -8.75 -0.41 12.06
CA PRO A 130 -7.45 -1.06 12.05
C PRO A 130 -7.68 -2.53 12.40
N GLU A 131 -7.49 -3.42 11.43
CA GLU A 131 -7.37 -4.82 11.79
C GLU A 131 -6.25 -4.88 12.82
N THR A 132 -6.58 -5.28 14.02
CA THR A 132 -5.59 -5.79 14.96
C THR A 132 -5.00 -7.03 14.29
N ASN A 133 -4.01 -6.78 13.41
CA ASN A 133 -3.34 -7.87 12.74
C ASN A 133 -2.72 -8.73 13.85
N PRO A 134 -3.18 -9.97 14.05
CA PRO A 134 -2.59 -10.87 15.05
C PRO A 134 -1.09 -11.10 14.81
N ARG A 135 -0.56 -10.58 13.70
CA ARG A 135 0.85 -10.62 13.31
C ARG A 135 1.49 -9.23 13.30
N ASP A 136 0.90 -8.22 13.98
CA ASP A 136 1.51 -6.89 14.04
C ASP A 136 2.82 -6.98 14.84
N PRO A 137 3.98 -6.68 14.22
CA PRO A 137 5.26 -6.67 14.94
C PRO A 137 5.26 -5.76 16.16
N ALA A 138 4.43 -4.72 16.20
CA ALA A 138 4.31 -3.83 17.35
C ALA A 138 3.66 -4.53 18.56
N LEU A 139 2.72 -5.46 18.31
CA LEU A 139 2.08 -6.27 19.35
C LEU A 139 2.90 -7.51 19.76
N PHE A 140 3.65 -8.06 18.81
CA PHE A 140 4.32 -9.36 18.96
C PHE A 140 5.84 -9.30 18.78
N GLY A 141 6.45 -8.10 18.67
CA GLY A 141 7.89 -7.95 18.44
C GLY A 141 8.73 -8.82 19.36
N HIS A 142 8.48 -8.77 20.67
CA HIS A 142 9.18 -9.58 21.67
C HIS A 142 8.96 -11.10 21.50
N VAL A 143 7.78 -11.52 20.99
CA VAL A 143 7.48 -12.93 20.70
C VAL A 143 8.26 -13.39 19.47
N PHE A 144 8.33 -12.55 18.44
CA PHE A 144 9.12 -12.84 17.24
C PHE A 144 10.61 -12.91 17.55
N ASP A 145 11.14 -11.96 18.35
CA ASP A 145 12.55 -11.95 18.75
C ASP A 145 12.90 -13.19 19.56
N ALA A 146 12.05 -13.57 20.52
CA ALA A 146 12.25 -14.77 21.32
C ALA A 146 12.17 -16.06 20.50
N ALA A 147 11.19 -16.14 19.56
CA ALA A 147 11.03 -17.29 18.69
C ALA A 147 12.20 -17.42 17.70
N LEU A 148 12.68 -16.31 17.16
CA LEU A 148 13.83 -16.28 16.27
C LEU A 148 15.12 -16.70 17.01
N ALA A 149 15.38 -16.11 18.17
CA ALA A 149 16.55 -16.49 19.00
C ALA A 149 16.54 -17.97 19.36
N ARG A 150 15.35 -18.54 19.61
CA ARG A 150 15.25 -19.98 19.91
C ARG A 150 15.48 -20.82 18.65
N ALA A 151 14.99 -20.42 17.50
CA ALA A 151 15.22 -21.09 16.23
C ALA A 151 16.73 -21.09 15.87
N GLU A 152 17.41 -19.96 16.04
CA GLU A 152 18.85 -19.82 15.82
C GLU A 152 19.64 -20.72 16.75
N ALA A 153 19.22 -20.82 18.03
CA ALA A 153 19.87 -21.68 19.01
C ALA A 153 19.69 -23.19 18.72
N GLU A 154 18.54 -23.59 18.16
CA GLU A 154 18.23 -24.99 17.87
C GLU A 154 18.73 -25.44 16.47
N LEU A 155 18.75 -24.56 15.47
CA LEU A 155 19.12 -24.88 14.08
C LEU A 155 20.55 -24.47 13.71
N GLY A 156 21.21 -23.63 14.52
CA GLY A 156 22.57 -23.16 14.27
C GLY A 156 22.68 -22.26 13.02
N GLU A 157 23.85 -22.30 12.36
CA GLU A 157 24.12 -21.47 11.16
C GLU A 157 23.43 -21.98 9.87
N ASP A 158 22.80 -23.16 9.91
CA ASP A 158 22.12 -23.79 8.75
C ASP A 158 20.63 -23.41 8.67
N LEU A 159 20.28 -22.15 8.97
CA LEU A 159 18.91 -21.67 8.79
C LEU A 159 18.51 -21.70 7.31
N PRO A 160 17.41 -22.38 6.93
CA PRO A 160 16.91 -22.34 5.57
C PRO A 160 16.39 -20.93 5.23
N GLU A 161 16.36 -20.59 3.93
CA GLU A 161 15.94 -19.28 3.44
C GLU A 161 14.51 -18.88 3.88
N VAL A 162 13.67 -19.87 4.23
CA VAL A 162 12.33 -19.67 4.77
C VAL A 162 12.12 -20.59 5.99
N VAL A 163 11.84 -19.99 7.13
CA VAL A 163 11.50 -20.72 8.37
C VAL A 163 10.08 -20.35 8.79
N THR A 164 9.24 -21.35 9.05
CA THR A 164 7.91 -21.14 9.62
C THR A 164 7.92 -21.53 11.09
N LEU A 165 7.71 -20.57 11.97
CA LEU A 165 7.67 -20.76 13.41
C LEU A 165 6.21 -20.80 13.90
N HIS A 166 5.82 -21.92 14.53
CA HIS A 166 4.53 -22.04 15.20
C HIS A 166 4.71 -21.77 16.70
N THR A 167 4.04 -20.74 17.21
CA THR A 167 4.07 -20.36 18.62
C THR A 167 2.77 -20.76 19.32
N THR A 168 2.82 -20.90 20.64
CA THR A 168 1.64 -21.14 21.49
C THR A 168 0.99 -19.86 21.98
N VAL A 169 1.38 -18.70 21.42
CA VAL A 169 0.82 -17.40 21.82
C VAL A 169 -0.55 -17.22 21.22
N GLU A 170 -1.53 -16.97 22.07
CA GLU A 170 -2.89 -16.63 21.66
C GLU A 170 -3.01 -15.12 21.41
N PRO A 171 -3.34 -14.67 20.19
CA PRO A 171 -3.37 -13.26 19.81
C PRO A 171 -4.29 -12.41 20.72
N ASP A 172 -5.45 -12.92 21.07
CA ASP A 172 -6.45 -12.18 21.87
C ASP A 172 -5.98 -11.98 23.31
N LEU A 173 -5.31 -12.99 23.91
CA LEU A 173 -4.73 -12.87 25.24
C LEU A 173 -3.56 -11.88 25.26
N GLN A 174 -2.75 -11.88 24.21
CA GLN A 174 -1.63 -10.95 24.08
C GLN A 174 -2.12 -9.51 23.94
N ALA A 175 -3.16 -9.26 23.11
CA ALA A 175 -3.75 -7.95 22.96
C ALA A 175 -4.37 -7.44 24.25
N ALA A 176 -5.06 -8.31 25.01
CA ALA A 176 -5.61 -7.97 26.32
C ALA A 176 -4.53 -7.62 27.33
N ALA A 177 -3.43 -8.40 27.37
CA ALA A 177 -2.31 -8.14 28.25
C ALA A 177 -1.62 -6.80 27.94
N GLN A 178 -1.42 -6.48 26.66
CA GLN A 178 -0.85 -5.22 26.21
C GLN A 178 -1.73 -4.02 26.60
N SER A 179 -3.06 -4.16 26.45
CA SER A 179 -4.02 -3.11 26.81
C SER A 179 -4.09 -2.87 28.33
N ALA A 180 -3.74 -3.87 29.15
CA ALA A 180 -3.71 -3.74 30.60
C ALA A 180 -2.42 -3.05 31.12
N LEU A 181 -1.40 -2.91 30.27
CA LEU A 181 -0.10 -2.30 30.61
C LEU A 181 0.00 -0.83 30.15
N THR A 182 -0.95 -0.33 29.36
CA THR A 182 -1.05 1.05 28.88
C THR A 182 -2.10 1.83 29.64
#